data_2a14d9f4af407131be4095ef78b5a4c6
#
_entry.id   2a14d9f4af407131be4095ef78b5a4c6
#
_cell.length_a   1.000
_cell.length_b   1.000
_cell.length_c   1.000
_cell.angle_alpha   90.00
_cell.angle_beta   90.00
_cell.angle_gamma   90.00
#
_symmetry.space_group_name_H-M   'P 1'
#
loop_
_entity.id
_entity.type
_entity.pdbx_description
1 polymer ?
#
loop_
_entity_poly.entity_id
_entity_poly.type
_entity_poly.pdbx_seq_one_letter_code
_entity_poly.pdbx_strand_id
1 'polypeptide(L)'
;MVVDCGCGAGSVITPGLLADAGVNAACINCTPGGVFARPSEPLEANLSYIHDFVLKRGADGAIVHDGDADRFMGFDEKGRYISGDHLMMLFAEFLGAKHVVTTVDASMAIEETAEVRRTPVGDSYVSEELLSWGDFGGEASGAWIFPEMSLCPDGIYAAGLFCSIASEHKISELVDKMPSYPILRSSYPCGKAKEVLIAMGAQNPTDGLRITEDDGWCLIRASGTEPKVRITAEGKTVAGAEKMREKGLAMLKSAGKTLSRG
;
A
#
# COMPACT_ATOMS: atom_id res chain seq x y z
N MET A 1 -19.30 2.03 -11.70
CA MET A 1 -18.40 1.92 -10.52
C MET A 1 -19.19 2.05 -9.24
N VAL A 2 -18.79 1.39 -8.14
CA VAL A 2 -19.21 1.74 -6.77
C VAL A 2 -18.21 2.76 -6.24
N VAL A 3 -18.67 3.78 -5.48
CA VAL A 3 -17.78 4.81 -4.90
C VAL A 3 -18.08 4.95 -3.42
N ASP A 4 -17.09 4.80 -2.57
CA ASP A 4 -17.18 4.99 -1.12
C ASP A 4 -16.16 6.05 -0.66
N CYS A 5 -16.66 7.20 -0.24
CA CYS A 5 -15.85 8.29 0.31
C CYS A 5 -15.78 8.30 1.85
N GLY A 6 -16.35 7.28 2.53
CA GLY A 6 -16.35 7.19 3.99
C GLY A 6 -16.99 8.38 4.72
N CYS A 7 -17.80 9.20 4.05
CA CYS A 7 -18.29 10.51 4.50
C CYS A 7 -17.17 11.55 4.69
N GLY A 8 -16.00 11.32 4.08
CA GLY A 8 -14.83 12.20 4.12
C GLY A 8 -14.83 13.27 3.03
N ALA A 9 -13.67 13.92 2.86
CA ALA A 9 -13.47 15.05 1.93
C ALA A 9 -13.73 14.68 0.47
N GLY A 10 -13.41 13.43 0.06
CA GLY A 10 -13.69 12.92 -1.29
C GLY A 10 -15.15 13.02 -1.71
N SER A 11 -16.09 13.06 -0.74
CA SER A 11 -17.52 13.21 -1.00
C SER A 11 -17.87 14.48 -1.77
N VAL A 12 -17.04 15.53 -1.66
CA VAL A 12 -17.30 16.83 -2.29
C VAL A 12 -16.89 16.82 -3.78
N ILE A 13 -15.87 16.07 -4.14
CA ILE A 13 -15.24 16.15 -5.47
C ILE A 13 -15.46 14.87 -6.27
N THR A 14 -15.13 13.71 -5.73
CA THR A 14 -15.07 12.45 -6.49
C THR A 14 -16.39 12.10 -7.23
N PRO A 15 -17.59 12.18 -6.62
CA PRO A 15 -18.82 11.87 -7.34
C PRO A 15 -19.08 12.79 -8.53
N GLY A 16 -18.79 14.10 -8.37
CA GLY A 16 -18.97 15.10 -9.43
C GLY A 16 -17.97 14.89 -10.57
N LEU A 17 -16.69 14.70 -10.23
CA LEU A 17 -15.63 14.42 -11.21
C LEU A 17 -15.95 13.19 -12.05
N LEU A 18 -16.39 12.10 -11.43
CA LEU A 18 -16.71 10.88 -12.13
C LEU A 18 -17.97 11.04 -13.03
N ALA A 19 -18.97 11.80 -12.59
CA ALA A 19 -20.12 12.10 -13.38
C ALA A 19 -19.74 12.94 -14.62
N ASP A 20 -18.89 13.95 -14.47
CA ASP A 20 -18.38 14.78 -15.57
C ASP A 20 -17.53 13.96 -16.56
N ALA A 21 -16.84 12.93 -16.07
CA ALA A 21 -16.10 11.96 -16.89
C ALA A 21 -17.03 10.90 -17.55
N GLY A 22 -18.33 10.94 -17.33
CA GLY A 22 -19.29 9.99 -17.90
C GLY A 22 -19.34 8.63 -17.18
N VAL A 23 -18.77 8.52 -15.99
CA VAL A 23 -18.78 7.29 -15.19
C VAL A 23 -20.13 7.14 -14.49
N ASN A 24 -20.82 6.02 -14.70
CA ASN A 24 -22.02 5.66 -13.94
C ASN A 24 -21.62 5.19 -12.53
N ALA A 25 -21.68 6.07 -11.55
CA ALA A 25 -21.23 5.84 -10.18
C ALA A 25 -22.40 5.57 -9.22
N ALA A 26 -22.35 4.44 -8.51
CA ALA A 26 -23.21 4.16 -7.36
C ALA A 26 -22.50 4.62 -6.08
N CYS A 27 -22.82 5.84 -5.64
CA CYS A 27 -22.19 6.47 -4.48
C CYS A 27 -22.78 5.95 -3.16
N ILE A 28 -21.90 5.52 -2.25
CA ILE A 28 -22.23 5.16 -0.88
C ILE A 28 -21.32 5.95 0.06
N ASN A 29 -21.81 6.35 1.23
CA ASN A 29 -21.03 7.16 2.17
C ASN A 29 -20.38 8.41 1.52
N CYS A 30 -21.05 8.99 0.52
CA CYS A 30 -20.57 10.16 -0.22
C CYS A 30 -21.30 11.45 0.16
N THR A 31 -21.77 11.54 1.40
CA THR A 31 -22.32 12.77 1.98
C THR A 31 -21.34 13.26 3.04
N PRO A 32 -20.76 14.46 2.88
CA PRO A 32 -19.86 15.01 3.88
C PRO A 32 -20.55 15.08 5.24
N GLY A 33 -19.89 14.60 6.28
CA GLY A 33 -20.46 14.57 7.63
C GLY A 33 -19.39 14.78 8.69
N GLY A 34 -19.80 15.07 9.90
CA GLY A 34 -18.89 15.20 11.04
C GLY A 34 -18.39 13.86 11.61
N VAL A 35 -18.88 12.74 11.07
CA VAL A 35 -18.53 11.39 11.51
C VAL A 35 -18.28 10.53 10.29
N PHE A 36 -17.16 9.83 10.26
CA PHE A 36 -16.86 8.86 9.22
C PHE A 36 -17.79 7.64 9.32
N ALA A 37 -18.28 7.15 8.18
CA ALA A 37 -19.15 5.98 8.12
C ALA A 37 -18.43 4.67 8.52
N ARG A 38 -17.12 4.66 8.50
CA ARG A 38 -16.21 3.56 8.84
C ARG A 38 -14.88 4.12 9.36
N PRO A 39 -13.97 3.28 9.87
CA PRO A 39 -12.58 3.71 10.11
C PRO A 39 -12.01 4.38 8.86
N SER A 40 -11.26 5.48 9.05
CA SER A 40 -10.76 6.31 7.94
C SER A 40 -9.91 5.52 6.96
N GLU A 41 -8.97 4.72 7.46
CA GLU A 41 -8.06 3.96 6.61
C GLU A 41 -8.80 2.91 5.77
N PRO A 42 -8.56 2.86 4.43
CA PRO A 42 -9.26 1.99 3.50
C PRO A 42 -8.65 0.57 3.48
N LEU A 43 -8.53 -0.03 4.67
CA LEU A 43 -8.04 -1.40 4.83
C LEU A 43 -9.12 -2.41 4.46
N GLU A 44 -8.72 -3.53 3.86
CA GLU A 44 -9.61 -4.61 3.45
C GLU A 44 -10.58 -5.04 4.56
N ALA A 45 -10.07 -5.18 5.79
CA ALA A 45 -10.86 -5.56 6.95
C ALA A 45 -12.03 -4.61 7.27
N ASN A 46 -11.94 -3.34 6.87
CA ASN A 46 -12.96 -2.31 7.08
C ASN A 46 -13.96 -2.21 5.91
N LEU A 47 -13.75 -2.95 4.82
CA LEU A 47 -14.38 -2.75 3.53
C LEU A 47 -15.13 -3.99 2.99
N SER A 48 -15.35 -5.00 3.83
CA SER A 48 -15.98 -6.27 3.40
C SER A 48 -17.35 -6.09 2.74
N TYR A 49 -18.09 -5.05 3.08
CA TYR A 49 -19.40 -4.74 2.49
C TYR A 49 -19.31 -4.27 1.02
N ILE A 50 -18.17 -3.75 0.57
CA ILE A 50 -17.98 -3.29 -0.82
C ILE A 50 -18.14 -4.43 -1.82
N HIS A 51 -17.66 -5.64 -1.47
CA HIS A 51 -17.83 -6.85 -2.27
C HIS A 51 -19.30 -7.02 -2.72
N ASP A 52 -20.22 -6.99 -1.76
CA ASP A 52 -21.65 -7.18 -2.04
C ASP A 52 -22.23 -6.07 -2.91
N PHE A 53 -21.79 -4.82 -2.72
CA PHE A 53 -22.25 -3.70 -3.53
C PHE A 53 -21.79 -3.82 -4.98
N VAL A 54 -20.53 -4.20 -5.22
CA VAL A 54 -20.01 -4.44 -6.57
C VAL A 54 -20.83 -5.51 -7.28
N LEU A 55 -21.03 -6.66 -6.65
CA LEU A 55 -21.76 -7.78 -7.27
C LEU A 55 -23.24 -7.45 -7.50
N LYS A 56 -23.92 -6.87 -6.53
CA LYS A 56 -25.38 -6.51 -6.65
C LYS A 56 -25.63 -5.46 -7.72
N ARG A 57 -24.67 -4.58 -7.98
CA ARG A 57 -24.77 -3.53 -8.99
C ARG A 57 -24.27 -3.95 -10.36
N GLY A 58 -23.55 -5.09 -10.46
CA GLY A 58 -22.83 -5.48 -11.67
C GLY A 58 -21.84 -4.39 -12.07
N ALA A 59 -21.17 -3.81 -11.08
CA ALA A 59 -20.23 -2.70 -11.30
C ALA A 59 -18.88 -3.22 -11.83
N ASP A 60 -18.19 -2.40 -12.64
CA ASP A 60 -16.85 -2.72 -13.17
C ASP A 60 -15.75 -2.65 -12.10
N GLY A 61 -16.10 -2.28 -10.88
CA GLY A 61 -15.23 -2.23 -9.72
C GLY A 61 -15.69 -1.22 -8.68
N ALA A 62 -14.84 -0.97 -7.68
CA ALA A 62 -15.12 0.06 -6.69
C ALA A 62 -13.90 0.93 -6.38
N ILE A 63 -14.19 2.16 -6.00
CA ILE A 63 -13.29 3.23 -5.57
C ILE A 63 -13.55 3.47 -4.09
N VAL A 64 -12.49 3.48 -3.28
CA VAL A 64 -12.59 3.74 -1.85
C VAL A 64 -11.54 4.78 -1.46
N HIS A 65 -11.97 5.89 -0.86
CA HIS A 65 -11.09 6.90 -0.29
C HIS A 65 -10.99 6.77 1.23
N ASP A 66 -9.96 7.34 1.80
CA ASP A 66 -9.88 7.61 3.23
C ASP A 66 -10.53 8.95 3.61
N GLY A 67 -10.24 9.48 4.80
CA GLY A 67 -10.96 10.63 5.34
C GLY A 67 -10.72 11.95 4.62
N ASP A 68 -9.53 12.22 4.16
CA ASP A 68 -9.10 13.44 3.45
C ASP A 68 -8.91 13.22 1.93
N ALA A 69 -9.09 11.96 1.48
CA ALA A 69 -9.06 11.54 0.07
C ALA A 69 -7.67 11.69 -0.59
N ASP A 70 -6.61 11.72 0.19
CA ASP A 70 -5.25 11.60 -0.32
C ASP A 70 -4.93 10.16 -0.73
N ARG A 71 -5.72 9.17 -0.23
CA ARG A 71 -5.60 7.74 -0.55
C ARG A 71 -6.73 7.25 -1.44
N PHE A 72 -6.37 6.26 -2.24
CA PHE A 72 -7.28 5.47 -3.06
C PHE A 72 -6.95 3.99 -2.92
N MET A 73 -8.00 3.18 -2.68
CA MET A 73 -7.95 1.73 -2.83
C MET A 73 -9.08 1.27 -3.74
N GLY A 74 -8.86 0.16 -4.47
CA GLY A 74 -9.76 -0.34 -5.48
C GLY A 74 -10.26 -1.75 -5.22
N PHE A 75 -11.41 -2.06 -5.82
CA PHE A 75 -11.94 -3.41 -5.96
C PHE A 75 -12.18 -3.71 -7.44
N ASP A 76 -11.94 -4.94 -7.84
CA ASP A 76 -12.26 -5.41 -9.19
C ASP A 76 -13.75 -5.69 -9.38
N GLU A 77 -14.15 -6.03 -10.60
CA GLU A 77 -15.55 -6.34 -10.96
C GLU A 77 -16.07 -7.64 -10.33
N LYS A 78 -15.20 -8.47 -9.74
CA LYS A 78 -15.57 -9.64 -8.93
C LYS A 78 -15.76 -9.29 -7.46
N GLY A 79 -15.65 -8.01 -7.10
CA GLY A 79 -15.74 -7.52 -5.73
C GLY A 79 -14.55 -7.89 -4.86
N ARG A 80 -13.38 -8.21 -5.44
CA ARG A 80 -12.17 -8.52 -4.69
C ARG A 80 -11.39 -7.23 -4.42
N TYR A 81 -10.95 -7.07 -3.18
CA TYR A 81 -10.04 -6.01 -2.80
C TYR A 81 -8.71 -6.17 -3.53
N ILE A 82 -8.22 -5.10 -4.12
CA ILE A 82 -6.92 -5.09 -4.79
C ILE A 82 -5.89 -4.57 -3.81
N SER A 83 -4.84 -5.34 -3.55
CA SER A 83 -3.78 -4.90 -2.65
C SER A 83 -3.07 -3.64 -3.19
N GLY A 84 -2.51 -2.83 -2.29
CA GLY A 84 -1.76 -1.66 -2.72
C GLY A 84 -0.56 -1.99 -3.60
N ASP A 85 0.09 -3.13 -3.36
CA ASP A 85 1.19 -3.59 -4.24
C ASP A 85 0.70 -3.88 -5.66
N HIS A 86 -0.49 -4.51 -5.82
CA HIS A 86 -1.09 -4.73 -7.13
C HIS A 86 -1.57 -3.43 -7.78
N LEU A 87 -2.14 -2.49 -7.02
CA LEU A 87 -2.52 -1.17 -7.55
C LEU A 87 -1.29 -0.39 -8.02
N MET A 88 -0.18 -0.48 -7.29
CA MET A 88 1.08 0.14 -7.70
C MET A 88 1.58 -0.41 -9.05
N MET A 89 1.59 -1.74 -9.21
CA MET A 89 1.96 -2.38 -10.48
C MET A 89 0.99 -2.01 -11.60
N LEU A 90 -0.32 -2.00 -11.32
CA LEU A 90 -1.36 -1.64 -12.28
C LEU A 90 -1.17 -0.21 -12.79
N PHE A 91 -0.97 0.76 -11.89
CA PHE A 91 -0.75 2.15 -12.27
C PHE A 91 0.59 2.33 -13.00
N ALA A 92 1.66 1.70 -12.52
CA ALA A 92 2.96 1.76 -13.19
C ALA A 92 2.88 1.26 -14.63
N GLU A 93 2.24 0.11 -14.86
CA GLU A 93 2.05 -0.47 -16.19
C GLU A 93 1.21 0.46 -17.10
N PHE A 94 0.09 0.96 -16.60
CA PHE A 94 -0.82 1.79 -17.38
C PHE A 94 -0.24 3.18 -17.71
N LEU A 95 0.55 3.74 -16.80
CA LEU A 95 1.30 4.99 -17.03
C LEU A 95 2.54 4.77 -17.91
N GLY A 96 2.97 3.54 -18.14
CA GLY A 96 4.23 3.22 -18.80
C GLY A 96 5.45 3.64 -17.98
N ALA A 97 5.30 3.76 -16.66
CA ALA A 97 6.36 4.16 -15.74
C ALA A 97 7.50 3.13 -15.74
N LYS A 98 8.73 3.61 -15.92
CA LYS A 98 9.95 2.80 -15.90
C LYS A 98 10.67 2.87 -14.56
N HIS A 99 10.43 3.93 -13.82
CA HIS A 99 11.07 4.26 -12.56
C HIS A 99 9.99 4.52 -11.50
N VAL A 100 9.91 3.66 -10.50
CA VAL A 100 8.91 3.77 -9.43
C VAL A 100 9.59 4.02 -8.10
N VAL A 101 9.09 5.01 -7.35
CA VAL A 101 9.52 5.28 -5.98
C VAL A 101 8.48 4.73 -5.01
N THR A 102 8.92 3.88 -4.06
CA THR A 102 8.02 3.33 -3.04
C THR A 102 8.73 3.15 -1.71
N THR A 103 8.02 2.67 -0.71
CA THR A 103 8.53 2.50 0.65
C THR A 103 9.23 1.15 0.87
N VAL A 104 10.05 1.07 1.92
CA VAL A 104 10.82 -0.15 2.28
C VAL A 104 9.96 -1.35 2.63
N ASP A 105 8.67 -1.17 2.87
CA ASP A 105 7.72 -2.24 3.23
C ASP A 105 6.81 -2.69 2.08
N ALA A 106 6.94 -2.08 0.90
CA ALA A 106 6.26 -2.52 -0.32
C ALA A 106 6.84 -3.84 -0.85
N SER A 107 6.00 -4.61 -1.56
CA SER A 107 6.39 -5.87 -2.17
C SER A 107 7.55 -5.71 -3.17
N MET A 108 8.38 -6.74 -3.28
CA MET A 108 9.40 -6.82 -4.33
C MET A 108 8.81 -7.16 -5.71
N ALA A 109 7.53 -7.54 -5.77
CA ALA A 109 6.86 -7.84 -7.03
C ALA A 109 6.87 -6.64 -8.00
N ILE A 110 6.88 -5.41 -7.49
CA ILE A 110 6.96 -4.19 -8.32
C ILE A 110 8.25 -4.13 -9.17
N GLU A 111 9.34 -4.77 -8.71
CA GLU A 111 10.62 -4.83 -9.42
C GLU A 111 10.55 -5.65 -10.72
N GLU A 112 9.48 -6.43 -10.93
CA GLU A 112 9.20 -7.10 -12.20
C GLU A 112 8.53 -6.18 -13.23
N THR A 113 8.02 -5.03 -12.79
CA THR A 113 7.32 -4.06 -13.64
C THR A 113 8.22 -2.86 -13.98
N ALA A 114 9.03 -2.38 -13.04
CA ALA A 114 9.83 -1.16 -13.16
C ALA A 114 11.14 -1.23 -12.38
N GLU A 115 12.06 -0.31 -12.66
CA GLU A 115 13.18 -0.05 -11.77
C GLU A 115 12.66 0.68 -10.51
N VAL A 116 13.08 0.23 -9.31
CA VAL A 116 12.49 0.68 -8.05
C VAL A 116 13.54 1.33 -7.15
N ARG A 117 13.23 2.53 -6.64
CA ARG A 117 13.91 3.09 -5.47
C ARG A 117 13.01 3.05 -4.26
N ARG A 118 13.61 2.75 -3.10
CA ARG A 118 12.88 2.59 -1.85
C ARG A 118 13.27 3.66 -0.85
N THR A 119 12.26 4.27 -0.24
CA THR A 119 12.40 5.29 0.80
C THR A 119 11.95 4.73 2.16
N PRO A 120 12.24 5.44 3.26
CA PRO A 120 11.51 5.23 4.51
C PRO A 120 9.99 5.31 4.30
N VAL A 121 9.22 4.74 5.25
CA VAL A 121 7.74 4.82 5.21
C VAL A 121 7.31 6.26 5.46
N GLY A 122 6.51 6.79 4.55
CA GLY A 122 5.95 8.15 4.55
C GLY A 122 5.96 8.76 3.17
N ASP A 123 4.83 9.28 2.75
CA ASP A 123 4.61 9.91 1.46
C ASP A 123 5.57 11.08 1.17
N SER A 124 5.95 11.83 2.20
CA SER A 124 6.91 12.93 2.10
C SER A 124 8.29 12.46 1.62
N TYR A 125 8.76 11.29 2.05
CA TYR A 125 10.02 10.71 1.57
C TYR A 125 9.91 10.24 0.13
N VAL A 126 8.76 9.67 -0.26
CA VAL A 126 8.48 9.29 -1.64
C VAL A 126 8.47 10.54 -2.52
N SER A 127 7.80 11.60 -2.09
CA SER A 127 7.75 12.90 -2.79
C SER A 127 9.13 13.52 -2.96
N GLU A 128 9.97 13.47 -1.92
CA GLU A 128 11.33 14.02 -1.96
C GLU A 128 12.19 13.29 -3.02
N GLU A 129 12.14 11.96 -3.07
CA GLU A 129 12.87 11.19 -4.07
C GLU A 129 12.35 11.46 -5.48
N LEU A 130 11.03 11.60 -5.65
CA LEU A 130 10.38 11.92 -6.93
C LEU A 130 10.76 13.29 -7.50
N LEU A 131 11.28 14.23 -6.69
CA LEU A 131 11.81 15.49 -7.20
C LEU A 131 12.98 15.30 -8.18
N SER A 132 13.72 14.22 -8.03
CA SER A 132 14.95 13.98 -8.80
C SER A 132 14.92 12.71 -9.63
N TRP A 133 14.07 11.76 -9.27
CA TRP A 133 14.01 10.46 -9.90
C TRP A 133 12.65 9.79 -9.71
N GLY A 134 12.14 9.22 -10.78
CA GLY A 134 10.89 8.44 -10.79
C GLY A 134 9.80 9.08 -11.64
N ASP A 135 9.06 8.21 -12.30
CA ASP A 135 7.94 8.58 -13.17
C ASP A 135 6.60 8.50 -12.40
N PHE A 136 6.59 7.71 -11.34
CA PHE A 136 5.43 7.44 -10.49
C PHE A 136 5.92 6.97 -9.11
N GLY A 137 5.12 7.19 -8.09
CA GLY A 137 5.44 6.65 -6.76
C GLY A 137 4.24 6.53 -5.85
N GLY A 138 4.47 5.96 -4.68
CA GLY A 138 3.43 5.82 -3.67
C GLY A 138 3.73 4.78 -2.61
N GLU A 139 2.75 4.57 -1.77
CA GLU A 139 2.77 3.57 -0.71
C GLU A 139 1.67 2.53 -0.92
N ALA A 140 1.93 1.29 -0.55
CA ALA A 140 0.92 0.22 -0.59
C ALA A 140 -0.29 0.47 0.34
N SER A 141 -0.26 1.53 1.12
CA SER A 141 -1.38 2.05 1.92
C SER A 141 -2.42 2.82 1.10
N GLY A 142 -2.15 3.10 -0.20
CA GLY A 142 -3.05 3.81 -1.10
C GLY A 142 -2.68 5.26 -1.40
N ALA A 143 -1.57 5.77 -0.88
CA ALA A 143 -1.07 7.11 -1.16
C ALA A 143 -0.28 7.09 -2.49
N TRP A 144 -0.90 7.55 -3.58
CA TRP A 144 -0.36 7.52 -4.94
C TRP A 144 0.08 8.91 -5.36
N ILE A 145 1.31 9.03 -5.87
CA ILE A 145 1.92 10.30 -6.26
C ILE A 145 2.25 10.26 -7.76
N PHE A 146 1.73 11.23 -8.48
CA PHE A 146 1.87 11.40 -9.93
C PHE A 146 2.66 12.68 -10.19
N PRO A 147 4.00 12.62 -10.33
CA PRO A 147 4.87 13.82 -10.38
C PRO A 147 4.50 14.82 -11.48
N GLU A 148 3.96 14.35 -12.60
CA GLU A 148 3.48 15.23 -13.68
C GLU A 148 2.28 16.09 -13.26
N MET A 149 1.51 15.65 -12.26
CA MET A 149 0.34 16.37 -11.76
C MET A 149 0.65 17.09 -10.45
N SER A 150 1.18 16.37 -9.47
CA SER A 150 1.49 16.89 -8.14
C SER A 150 2.49 15.97 -7.44
N LEU A 151 3.30 16.56 -6.55
CA LEU A 151 4.16 15.80 -5.62
C LEU A 151 3.47 15.44 -4.30
N CYS A 152 2.17 15.69 -4.19
CA CYS A 152 1.35 15.20 -3.06
C CYS A 152 0.59 13.95 -3.47
N PRO A 153 0.28 13.04 -2.54
CA PRO A 153 -0.66 11.96 -2.80
C PRO A 153 -2.00 12.49 -3.33
N ASP A 154 -2.54 11.83 -4.36
CA ASP A 154 -3.79 12.23 -5.01
C ASP A 154 -4.68 11.02 -5.25
N GLY A 155 -5.50 10.69 -4.25
CA GLY A 155 -6.46 9.60 -4.35
C GLY A 155 -7.59 9.87 -5.35
N ILE A 156 -7.90 11.15 -5.63
CA ILE A 156 -8.96 11.53 -6.57
C ILE A 156 -8.48 11.32 -8.01
N TYR A 157 -7.25 11.72 -8.32
CA TYR A 157 -6.64 11.43 -9.63
C TYR A 157 -6.50 9.92 -9.83
N ALA A 158 -6.03 9.19 -8.81
CA ALA A 158 -5.93 7.73 -8.86
C ALA A 158 -7.27 7.05 -9.14
N ALA A 159 -8.38 7.55 -8.57
CA ALA A 159 -9.72 7.07 -8.85
C ALA A 159 -10.13 7.28 -10.31
N GLY A 160 -9.82 8.45 -10.89
CA GLY A 160 -10.04 8.74 -12.31
C GLY A 160 -9.24 7.81 -13.23
N LEU A 161 -7.96 7.62 -12.93
CA LEU A 161 -7.06 6.70 -13.64
C LEU A 161 -7.58 5.25 -13.58
N PHE A 162 -8.02 4.80 -12.41
CA PHE A 162 -8.60 3.48 -12.22
C PHE A 162 -9.87 3.29 -13.06
N CYS A 163 -10.74 4.30 -13.13
CA CYS A 163 -11.92 4.27 -14.02
C CYS A 163 -11.51 4.18 -15.50
N SER A 164 -10.48 4.89 -15.92
CA SER A 164 -9.98 4.81 -17.29
C SER A 164 -9.53 3.39 -17.63
N ILE A 165 -8.75 2.76 -16.74
CA ILE A 165 -8.32 1.37 -16.92
C ILE A 165 -9.53 0.42 -16.99
N ALA A 166 -10.48 0.56 -16.07
CA ALA A 166 -11.66 -0.29 -16.00
C ALA A 166 -12.63 -0.11 -17.20
N SER A 167 -12.54 1.03 -17.91
CA SER A 167 -13.34 1.25 -19.12
C SER A 167 -12.87 0.42 -20.32
N GLU A 168 -11.61 0.04 -20.34
CA GLU A 168 -10.97 -0.69 -21.45
C GLU A 168 -10.67 -2.15 -21.09
N HIS A 169 -10.54 -2.46 -19.81
CA HIS A 169 -10.07 -3.75 -19.33
C HIS A 169 -10.89 -4.29 -18.16
N LYS A 170 -10.95 -5.62 -18.05
CA LYS A 170 -11.38 -6.26 -16.81
C LYS A 170 -10.24 -6.22 -15.81
N ILE A 171 -10.43 -5.48 -14.71
CA ILE A 171 -9.40 -5.28 -13.68
C ILE A 171 -8.92 -6.62 -13.11
N SER A 172 -9.87 -7.56 -12.88
CA SER A 172 -9.51 -8.88 -12.36
C SER A 172 -8.54 -9.65 -13.27
N GLU A 173 -8.66 -9.50 -14.61
CA GLU A 173 -7.79 -10.18 -15.56
C GLU A 173 -6.39 -9.59 -15.60
N LEU A 174 -6.26 -8.29 -15.34
CA LEU A 174 -4.96 -7.63 -15.20
C LEU A 174 -4.27 -8.06 -13.90
N VAL A 175 -4.98 -7.95 -12.79
CA VAL A 175 -4.45 -8.29 -11.46
C VAL A 175 -4.10 -9.78 -11.35
N ASP A 176 -4.91 -10.68 -11.92
CA ASP A 176 -4.65 -12.13 -11.91
C ASP A 176 -3.37 -12.54 -12.67
N LYS A 177 -2.83 -11.68 -13.53
CA LYS A 177 -1.57 -11.90 -14.26
C LYS A 177 -0.35 -11.34 -13.53
N MET A 178 -0.55 -10.47 -12.56
CA MET A 178 0.54 -9.82 -11.83
C MET A 178 1.19 -10.80 -10.83
N PRO A 179 2.50 -10.69 -10.61
CA PRO A 179 3.18 -11.48 -9.59
C PRO A 179 2.64 -11.16 -8.20
N SER A 180 2.48 -12.19 -7.39
CA SER A 180 2.10 -12.07 -5.99
C SER A 180 2.98 -12.98 -5.16
N TYR A 181 3.68 -12.40 -4.19
CA TYR A 181 4.61 -13.14 -3.37
C TYR A 181 4.09 -13.34 -1.94
N PRO A 182 4.35 -14.51 -1.33
CA PRO A 182 3.98 -14.77 0.05
C PRO A 182 4.61 -13.78 1.02
N ILE A 183 3.77 -13.10 1.83
CA ILE A 183 4.19 -12.19 2.89
C ILE A 183 3.79 -12.76 4.25
N LEU A 184 4.77 -12.87 5.15
CA LEU A 184 4.60 -13.31 6.53
C LEU A 184 4.82 -12.13 7.48
N ARG A 185 3.85 -11.89 8.37
CA ARG A 185 3.94 -10.86 9.38
C ARG A 185 3.94 -11.49 10.78
N SER A 186 4.86 -11.06 11.60
CA SER A 186 4.99 -11.54 12.99
C SER A 186 5.38 -10.41 13.94
N SER A 187 5.06 -10.57 15.21
CA SER A 187 5.38 -9.59 16.25
C SER A 187 5.98 -10.29 17.46
N TYR A 188 7.01 -9.68 18.05
CA TYR A 188 7.73 -10.23 19.18
C TYR A 188 7.81 -9.19 20.30
N PRO A 189 7.45 -9.53 21.54
CA PRO A 189 7.61 -8.64 22.68
C PRO A 189 9.06 -8.21 22.84
N CYS A 190 9.29 -6.90 22.97
CA CYS A 190 10.63 -6.34 23.13
C CYS A 190 10.53 -4.96 23.79
N GLY A 191 10.83 -4.87 25.10
CA GLY A 191 10.75 -3.63 25.87
C GLY A 191 11.76 -2.57 25.44
N LYS A 192 12.88 -2.98 24.80
CA LYS A 192 13.95 -2.10 24.28
C LYS A 192 14.04 -2.18 22.75
N ALA A 193 12.89 -2.13 22.07
CA ALA A 193 12.82 -2.37 20.62
C ALA A 193 13.71 -1.42 19.81
N LYS A 194 13.72 -0.14 20.16
CA LYS A 194 14.54 0.86 19.44
C LYS A 194 16.02 0.64 19.65
N GLU A 195 16.46 0.38 20.88
CA GLU A 195 17.86 0.12 21.21
C GLU A 195 18.38 -1.16 20.55
N VAL A 196 17.54 -2.19 20.48
CA VAL A 196 17.86 -3.43 19.78
C VAL A 196 18.06 -3.17 18.29
N LEU A 197 17.21 -2.40 17.64
CA LEU A 197 17.34 -2.08 16.22
C LEU A 197 18.58 -1.22 15.93
N ILE A 198 18.91 -0.25 16.78
CA ILE A 198 20.15 0.53 16.67
C ILE A 198 21.37 -0.41 16.79
N ALA A 199 21.36 -1.35 17.74
CA ALA A 199 22.44 -2.33 17.89
C ALA A 199 22.55 -3.30 16.69
N MET A 200 21.44 -3.47 15.93
CA MET A 200 21.41 -4.23 14.67
C MET A 200 21.91 -3.40 13.46
N GLY A 201 22.16 -2.10 13.64
CA GLY A 201 22.63 -1.21 12.59
C GLY A 201 21.53 -0.39 11.88
N ALA A 202 20.32 -0.36 12.43
CA ALA A 202 19.27 0.52 11.90
C ALA A 202 19.66 1.99 12.13
N GLN A 203 19.68 2.79 11.08
CA GLN A 203 19.93 4.23 11.17
C GLN A 203 18.74 4.94 11.84
N ASN A 204 17.52 4.56 11.46
CA ASN A 204 16.29 5.00 12.10
C ASN A 204 15.48 3.76 12.55
N PRO A 205 15.34 3.51 13.86
CA PRO A 205 14.62 2.33 14.35
C PRO A 205 13.08 2.36 14.06
N THR A 206 12.54 3.52 13.72
CA THR A 206 11.13 3.65 13.33
C THR A 206 10.91 3.10 11.91
N ASP A 207 11.83 3.37 10.99
CA ASP A 207 11.80 2.84 9.62
C ASP A 207 12.27 1.38 9.59
N GLY A 208 13.11 1.01 10.57
CA GLY A 208 13.55 -0.35 10.77
C GLY A 208 14.82 -0.70 10.01
N LEU A 209 15.04 -2.00 9.86
CA LEU A 209 16.17 -2.58 9.12
C LEU A 209 15.60 -3.53 8.07
N ARG A 210 15.76 -3.19 6.79
CA ARG A 210 15.45 -4.08 5.68
C ARG A 210 16.68 -4.89 5.30
N ILE A 211 16.48 -6.20 5.15
CA ILE A 211 17.49 -7.15 4.71
C ILE A 211 16.96 -7.81 3.47
N THR A 212 17.68 -7.74 2.36
CA THR A 212 17.28 -8.31 1.07
C THR A 212 18.23 -9.42 0.67
N GLU A 213 17.70 -10.50 0.14
CA GLU A 213 18.40 -11.59 -0.56
C GLU A 213 17.73 -11.79 -1.94
N ASP A 214 18.35 -12.61 -2.80
CA ASP A 214 17.88 -12.81 -4.19
C ASP A 214 16.43 -13.30 -4.29
N ASP A 215 15.97 -14.08 -3.30
CA ASP A 215 14.64 -14.71 -3.29
C ASP A 215 13.66 -14.10 -2.28
N GLY A 216 14.04 -13.02 -1.61
CA GLY A 216 13.15 -12.40 -0.61
C GLY A 216 13.81 -11.34 0.25
N TRP A 217 13.02 -10.77 1.13
CA TRP A 217 13.47 -9.76 2.09
C TRP A 217 12.75 -9.90 3.43
N CYS A 218 13.33 -9.32 4.47
CA CYS A 218 12.62 -9.06 5.70
C CYS A 218 12.88 -7.64 6.20
N LEU A 219 11.84 -7.03 6.76
CA LEU A 219 11.87 -5.75 7.44
C LEU A 219 11.63 -5.96 8.92
N ILE A 220 12.56 -5.49 9.75
CA ILE A 220 12.49 -5.56 11.20
C ILE A 220 12.34 -4.14 11.72
N ARG A 221 11.23 -3.80 12.36
CA ARG A 221 10.99 -2.45 12.87
C ARG A 221 10.36 -2.43 14.26
N ALA A 222 10.62 -1.37 15.02
CA ALA A 222 9.95 -1.15 16.30
C ALA A 222 8.49 -0.77 16.07
N SER A 223 7.60 -1.27 16.92
CA SER A 223 6.22 -0.75 16.97
C SER A 223 6.23 0.68 17.54
N GLY A 224 5.48 1.59 16.91
CA GLY A 224 5.33 2.96 17.40
C GLY A 224 4.48 3.07 18.67
N THR A 225 3.60 2.08 18.93
CA THR A 225 2.58 2.15 19.97
C THR A 225 2.71 1.10 21.06
N GLU A 226 3.50 0.05 20.85
CA GLU A 226 3.62 -1.09 21.76
C GLU A 226 5.07 -1.52 21.94
N PRO A 227 5.46 -2.08 23.10
CA PRO A 227 6.81 -2.56 23.37
C PRO A 227 7.07 -3.89 22.65
N LYS A 228 7.12 -3.84 21.31
CA LYS A 228 7.36 -4.99 20.45
C LYS A 228 8.13 -4.63 19.19
N VAL A 229 8.77 -5.62 18.59
CA VAL A 229 9.34 -5.58 17.25
C VAL A 229 8.43 -6.33 16.30
N ARG A 230 8.18 -5.74 15.13
CA ARG A 230 7.48 -6.38 14.01
C ARG A 230 8.49 -6.87 12.99
N ILE A 231 8.26 -8.06 12.45
CA ILE A 231 9.00 -8.61 11.33
C ILE A 231 7.99 -8.87 10.20
N THR A 232 8.20 -8.21 9.08
CA THR A 232 7.54 -8.52 7.81
C THR A 232 8.57 -9.21 6.93
N ALA A 233 8.23 -10.36 6.37
CA ALA A 233 9.11 -11.09 5.46
C ALA A 233 8.33 -11.48 4.21
N GLU A 234 8.93 -11.31 3.06
CA GLU A 234 8.42 -11.72 1.76
C GLU A 234 9.43 -12.64 1.09
N GLY A 235 8.94 -13.56 0.28
CA GLY A 235 9.76 -14.43 -0.53
C GLY A 235 9.04 -14.87 -1.79
N LYS A 236 9.76 -15.18 -2.88
CA LYS A 236 9.17 -15.72 -4.11
C LYS A 236 8.39 -17.02 -3.88
N THR A 237 8.66 -17.69 -2.78
CA THR A 237 7.94 -18.88 -2.31
C THR A 237 7.65 -18.77 -0.82
N VAL A 238 6.69 -19.57 -0.33
CA VAL A 238 6.41 -19.67 1.11
C VAL A 238 7.68 -20.02 1.90
N ALA A 239 8.46 -20.98 1.42
CA ALA A 239 9.73 -21.37 2.06
C ALA A 239 10.75 -20.22 2.06
N GLY A 240 10.79 -19.41 0.99
CA GLY A 240 11.62 -18.20 0.93
C GLY A 240 11.20 -17.16 1.97
N ALA A 241 9.90 -16.89 2.08
CA ALA A 241 9.37 -15.97 3.08
C ALA A 241 9.64 -16.46 4.52
N GLU A 242 9.51 -17.76 4.77
CA GLU A 242 9.84 -18.36 6.07
C GLU A 242 11.32 -18.23 6.39
N LYS A 243 12.21 -18.53 5.44
CA LYS A 243 13.67 -18.35 5.58
C LYS A 243 14.01 -16.91 5.96
N MET A 244 13.42 -15.93 5.27
CA MET A 244 13.65 -14.50 5.57
C MET A 244 13.13 -14.11 6.94
N ARG A 245 11.96 -14.59 7.34
CA ARG A 245 11.41 -14.38 8.69
C ARG A 245 12.31 -14.96 9.77
N GLU A 246 12.80 -16.18 9.59
CA GLU A 246 13.70 -16.83 10.54
C GLU A 246 15.04 -16.09 10.64
N LYS A 247 15.57 -15.60 9.52
CA LYS A 247 16.77 -14.76 9.50
C LYS A 247 16.58 -13.50 10.33
N GLY A 248 15.48 -12.78 10.12
CA GLY A 248 15.15 -11.58 10.90
C GLY A 248 15.01 -11.89 12.40
N LEU A 249 14.37 -13.00 12.75
CA LEU A 249 14.21 -13.43 14.13
C LEU A 249 15.54 -13.81 14.78
N ALA A 250 16.43 -14.49 14.06
CA ALA A 250 17.75 -14.85 14.55
C ALA A 250 18.59 -13.61 14.86
N MET A 251 18.57 -12.61 13.98
CA MET A 251 19.26 -11.33 14.18
C MET A 251 18.70 -10.58 15.40
N LEU A 252 17.38 -10.50 15.54
CA LEU A 252 16.72 -9.88 16.69
C LEU A 252 17.12 -10.55 18.00
N LYS A 253 17.14 -11.89 18.06
CA LYS A 253 17.55 -12.65 19.24
C LYS A 253 19.04 -12.44 19.59
N SER A 254 19.89 -12.35 18.58
CA SER A 254 21.33 -12.09 18.78
C SER A 254 21.58 -10.72 19.40
N ALA A 255 20.97 -9.68 18.84
CA ALA A 255 21.11 -8.32 19.35
C ALA A 255 20.52 -8.15 20.77
N GLY A 256 19.37 -8.78 21.05
CA GLY A 256 18.77 -8.76 22.38
C GLY A 256 19.66 -9.42 23.46
N LYS A 257 20.39 -10.50 23.13
CA LYS A 257 21.35 -11.12 24.04
C LYS A 257 22.57 -10.23 24.31
N THR A 258 23.01 -9.47 23.35
CA THR A 258 24.13 -8.53 23.51
C THR A 258 23.77 -7.41 24.48
N LEU A 259 22.58 -6.82 24.35
CA LEU A 259 22.10 -5.76 25.23
C LEU A 259 21.76 -6.22 26.65
N SER A 260 21.50 -7.51 26.88
CA SER A 260 21.24 -8.05 28.21
C SER A 260 22.52 -8.38 29.02
N ARG A 261 23.70 -8.32 28.36
CA ARG A 261 25.02 -8.63 28.98
C ARG A 261 25.85 -7.39 29.27
N GLY A 262 25.43 -6.21 28.85
CA GLY A 262 26.04 -4.93 29.15
C GLY A 262 25.12 -4.11 30.10
#